data_a9b3ca7dcedf7aee244dc91528c9b38d
#
_entry.id   a9b3ca7dcedf7aee244dc91528c9b38d
#
_cell.length_a   1.000
_cell.length_b   1.000
_cell.length_c   1.000
_cell.angle_alpha   90.00
_cell.angle_beta   90.00
_cell.angle_gamma   90.00
#
_symmetry.space_group_name_H-M   'P 1'
#
loop_
_entity.id
_entity.type
_entity.pdbx_description
1 polymer ?
#
loop_
_entity_poly.entity_id
_entity_poly.type
_entity_poly.pdbx_seq_one_letter_code
_entity_poly.pdbx_strand_id
1 'polypeptide(L)'
;AAAALAVAAGGAAWSASGPNRRQAHCEVDPAMLGAAAFGGLVAGGIGGYLAGKRKVDAIEEKRSEYWPRKIMMVFGAPGAGKGTQGPRIVDKLGIPQLSTGDMLREAVAKGTEVGMKAKAVMASGGLVSDDIVIGIIRDRIQEDDCKSGFILDGFPRTLPQAKALDQMLADNGEAVSLVMAFDVNPEVLEERICGRWIDKASGRSYHVKYAPPKSMKLGPDGKPVPASMKDDVTGDALMQRPDDTAEALKKRLDGYKNQTMPILDHYRPQGIVKNIDGGAPIDQVWAEVQAKLGKKM
;
A
#
# COMPACT_ATOMS: atom_id res chain seq x y z
N ALA A 1 -48.24 -30.07 26.32
CA ALA A 1 -48.05 -28.64 26.58
C ALA A 1 -46.95 -28.11 25.65
N ALA A 2 -47.35 -27.40 24.62
CA ALA A 2 -46.49 -26.82 23.64
C ALA A 2 -45.84 -25.54 24.20
N ALA A 3 -44.53 -25.43 24.09
CA ALA A 3 -43.83 -24.17 24.29
C ALA A 3 -43.26 -23.72 22.94
N ALA A 4 -43.79 -22.59 22.48
CA ALA A 4 -43.42 -21.97 21.22
C ALA A 4 -41.99 -21.36 21.30
N LEU A 5 -41.15 -21.68 20.33
CA LEU A 5 -39.89 -21.00 20.09
C LEU A 5 -40.17 -19.68 19.36
N ALA A 6 -39.98 -18.55 20.03
CA ALA A 6 -39.95 -17.24 19.39
C ALA A 6 -38.55 -17.01 18.83
N VAL A 7 -38.41 -16.99 17.50
CA VAL A 7 -37.21 -16.53 16.80
C VAL A 7 -37.26 -15.01 16.79
N ALA A 8 -36.43 -14.38 17.62
CA ALA A 8 -36.20 -12.95 17.55
C ALA A 8 -35.25 -12.67 16.39
N ALA A 9 -35.81 -12.20 15.26
CA ALA A 9 -35.05 -11.61 14.17
C ALA A 9 -34.61 -10.21 14.62
N GLY A 10 -33.37 -10.09 15.07
CA GLY A 10 -32.70 -8.81 15.31
C GLY A 10 -32.37 -8.14 13.99
N GLY A 11 -33.25 -7.24 13.53
CA GLY A 11 -32.99 -6.41 12.38
C GLY A 11 -31.87 -5.43 12.68
N ALA A 12 -30.75 -5.57 12.01
CA ALA A 12 -29.69 -4.56 11.98
C ALA A 12 -30.19 -3.36 11.16
N ALA A 13 -30.55 -2.28 11.87
CA ALA A 13 -30.85 -1.00 11.23
C ALA A 13 -29.57 -0.43 10.62
N TRP A 14 -29.56 -0.31 9.31
CA TRP A 14 -28.55 0.43 8.57
C TRP A 14 -28.77 1.92 8.77
N SER A 15 -27.99 2.58 9.64
CA SER A 15 -27.87 4.03 9.61
C SER A 15 -26.75 4.40 8.64
N ALA A 16 -27.14 4.90 7.47
CA ALA A 16 -26.25 5.48 6.48
C ALA A 16 -25.93 6.92 6.88
N SER A 17 -24.82 7.14 7.61
CA SER A 17 -24.21 8.48 7.70
C SER A 17 -22.77 8.36 8.19
N GLY A 18 -21.79 8.48 7.25
CA GLY A 18 -20.38 8.67 7.53
C GLY A 18 -19.47 8.15 6.42
N PRO A 19 -18.55 8.98 5.90
CA PRO A 19 -17.66 8.61 4.80
C PRO A 19 -16.40 7.92 5.32
N ASN A 20 -16.50 6.68 5.82
CA ASN A 20 -15.32 5.91 6.15
C ASN A 20 -15.50 4.42 5.82
N ARG A 21 -15.64 4.13 4.51
CA ARG A 21 -15.60 2.76 3.98
C ARG A 21 -14.18 2.23 3.82
N ARG A 22 -13.31 2.38 4.80
CA ARG A 22 -11.95 1.84 4.70
C ARG A 22 -11.63 0.75 5.70
N GLN A 23 -12.62 0.12 6.31
CA GLN A 23 -12.44 -1.09 7.11
C GLN A 23 -13.79 -1.77 7.30
N ALA A 24 -14.33 -2.34 6.24
CA ALA A 24 -15.25 -3.45 6.44
C ALA A 24 -14.38 -4.71 6.61
N HIS A 25 -13.60 -4.76 7.67
CA HIS A 25 -13.27 -6.02 8.29
C HIS A 25 -14.61 -6.56 8.83
N CYS A 26 -15.03 -7.72 8.36
CA CYS A 26 -15.88 -8.57 9.18
C CYS A 26 -15.04 -8.98 10.39
N GLU A 27 -14.89 -8.09 11.36
CA GLU A 27 -14.57 -8.48 12.72
C GLU A 27 -15.79 -9.29 13.21
N VAL A 28 -15.67 -10.59 13.10
CA VAL A 28 -16.49 -11.48 13.89
C VAL A 28 -15.98 -11.29 15.31
N ASP A 29 -16.71 -10.50 16.09
CA ASP A 29 -16.41 -10.23 17.50
C ASP A 29 -16.12 -11.58 18.20
N PRO A 30 -14.91 -11.78 18.74
CA PRO A 30 -14.57 -13.00 19.48
C PRO A 30 -15.53 -13.26 20.64
N ALA A 31 -16.21 -12.24 21.15
CA ALA A 31 -17.24 -12.36 22.17
C ALA A 31 -18.55 -12.99 21.64
N MET A 32 -18.87 -12.84 20.35
CA MET A 32 -20.03 -13.50 19.73
C MET A 32 -19.79 -15.00 19.51
N LEU A 33 -18.54 -15.43 19.30
CA LEU A 33 -18.17 -16.85 19.25
C LEU A 33 -18.20 -17.49 20.64
N GLY A 34 -18.03 -16.72 21.72
CA GLY A 34 -18.12 -17.19 23.09
C GLY A 34 -19.56 -17.39 23.61
N ALA A 35 -20.53 -16.61 23.16
CA ALA A 35 -21.89 -16.63 23.67
C ALA A 35 -22.73 -17.80 23.12
N ALA A 36 -22.36 -18.36 21.98
CA ALA A 36 -23.05 -19.57 21.44
C ALA A 36 -22.53 -20.88 22.05
N ALA A 37 -21.44 -20.87 22.84
CA ALA A 37 -20.79 -22.06 23.39
C ALA A 37 -21.16 -22.37 24.84
N PHE A 38 -21.97 -21.55 25.53
CA PHE A 38 -22.28 -21.71 26.96
C PHE A 38 -23.59 -22.47 27.24
N GLY A 39 -24.17 -23.17 26.30
CA GLY A 39 -25.43 -23.90 26.45
C GLY A 39 -25.36 -25.42 26.27
N GLY A 40 -24.21 -26.06 26.19
CA GLY A 40 -24.17 -27.51 25.97
C GLY A 40 -22.82 -28.18 26.28
N LEU A 41 -22.83 -28.93 27.35
CA LEU A 41 -21.89 -29.97 27.79
C LEU A 41 -20.39 -29.79 27.47
N VAL A 42 -19.64 -29.70 28.55
CA VAL A 42 -18.17 -29.52 28.65
C VAL A 42 -17.29 -30.61 27.97
N ALA A 43 -17.84 -31.65 27.39
CA ALA A 43 -17.11 -32.71 26.68
C ALA A 43 -17.01 -32.51 25.14
N GLY A 44 -17.84 -31.64 24.55
CA GLY A 44 -17.86 -31.39 23.09
C GLY A 44 -17.04 -30.17 22.64
N GLY A 45 -16.71 -29.25 23.56
CA GLY A 45 -16.19 -27.89 23.22
C GLY A 45 -14.80 -27.90 22.58
N ILE A 46 -13.89 -28.71 23.09
CA ILE A 46 -12.49 -28.74 22.56
C ILE A 46 -12.47 -29.46 21.21
N GLY A 47 -13.22 -30.54 21.05
CA GLY A 47 -13.33 -31.26 19.76
C GLY A 47 -13.97 -30.42 18.66
N GLY A 48 -15.01 -29.65 18.98
CA GLY A 48 -15.69 -28.74 18.05
C GLY A 48 -14.81 -27.57 17.62
N TYR A 49 -14.08 -26.96 18.55
CA TYR A 49 -13.14 -25.89 18.26
C TYR A 49 -11.99 -26.36 17.37
N LEU A 50 -11.38 -27.51 17.70
CA LEU A 50 -10.29 -28.10 16.91
C LEU A 50 -10.78 -28.55 15.51
N ALA A 51 -11.99 -29.07 15.40
CA ALA A 51 -12.59 -29.42 14.11
C ALA A 51 -12.93 -28.18 13.27
N GLY A 52 -13.40 -27.10 13.90
CA GLY A 52 -13.62 -25.80 13.27
C GLY A 52 -12.33 -25.19 12.77
N LYS A 53 -11.29 -25.15 13.62
CA LYS A 53 -9.97 -24.65 13.26
C LYS A 53 -9.37 -25.45 12.09
N ARG A 54 -9.41 -26.79 12.13
CA ARG A 54 -8.93 -27.64 11.03
C ARG A 54 -9.67 -27.39 9.71
N LYS A 55 -10.98 -27.09 9.76
CA LYS A 55 -11.74 -26.73 8.54
C LYS A 55 -11.33 -25.37 7.99
N VAL A 56 -11.09 -24.39 8.85
CA VAL A 56 -10.61 -23.06 8.44
C VAL A 56 -9.20 -23.18 7.85
N ASP A 57 -8.29 -23.88 8.54
CA ASP A 57 -6.93 -24.12 8.07
C ASP A 57 -6.92 -24.86 6.71
N ALA A 58 -7.78 -25.87 6.51
CA ALA A 58 -7.92 -26.58 5.24
C ALA A 58 -8.53 -25.74 4.12
N ILE A 59 -9.38 -24.75 4.45
CA ILE A 59 -9.92 -23.79 3.47
C ILE A 59 -8.86 -22.78 3.11
N GLU A 60 -8.05 -22.31 4.07
CA GLU A 60 -6.93 -21.41 3.83
C GLU A 60 -5.83 -22.09 3.02
N GLU A 61 -5.50 -23.34 3.32
CA GLU A 61 -4.55 -24.15 2.57
C GLU A 61 -5.00 -24.35 1.11
N LYS A 62 -6.26 -24.74 0.87
CA LYS A 62 -6.84 -24.79 -0.47
C LYS A 62 -6.88 -23.44 -1.16
N ARG A 63 -7.17 -22.36 -0.43
CA ARG A 63 -7.16 -21.01 -0.96
C ARG A 63 -5.76 -20.60 -1.41
N SER A 64 -4.71 -20.95 -0.66
CA SER A 64 -3.31 -20.68 -1.04
C SER A 64 -2.88 -21.50 -2.27
N GLU A 65 -3.39 -22.72 -2.44
CA GLU A 65 -3.13 -23.56 -3.61
C GLU A 65 -3.79 -23.00 -4.89
N TYR A 66 -5.05 -22.54 -4.79
CA TYR A 66 -5.81 -22.04 -5.95
C TYR A 66 -5.65 -20.52 -6.17
N TRP A 67 -5.30 -19.74 -5.14
CA TRP A 67 -5.03 -18.31 -5.19
C TRP A 67 -3.71 -17.99 -4.50
N PRO A 68 -2.59 -18.15 -5.19
CA PRO A 68 -1.30 -17.78 -4.61
C PRO A 68 -1.34 -16.29 -4.20
N ARG A 69 -0.72 -16.01 -3.06
CA ARG A 69 -0.57 -14.67 -2.50
C ARG A 69 -0.05 -13.71 -3.57
N LYS A 70 -0.75 -12.61 -3.80
CA LYS A 70 -0.38 -11.64 -4.84
C LYS A 70 0.70 -10.70 -4.32
N ILE A 71 1.93 -10.94 -4.71
CA ILE A 71 3.08 -10.12 -4.32
C ILE A 71 3.49 -9.28 -5.52
N MET A 72 3.28 -7.96 -5.39
CA MET A 72 3.48 -7.03 -6.49
C MET A 72 4.48 -5.94 -6.11
N MET A 73 5.17 -5.42 -7.11
CA MET A 73 6.04 -4.26 -6.95
C MET A 73 5.63 -3.15 -7.92
N VAL A 74 5.70 -1.91 -7.45
CA VAL A 74 5.57 -0.72 -8.30
C VAL A 74 6.91 0.01 -8.36
N PHE A 75 7.47 0.04 -9.56
CA PHE A 75 8.74 0.69 -9.88
C PHE A 75 8.50 1.97 -10.67
N GLY A 76 9.38 2.93 -10.51
CA GLY A 76 9.38 4.17 -11.27
C GLY A 76 10.13 5.27 -10.54
N ALA A 77 10.62 6.24 -11.29
CA ALA A 77 11.30 7.40 -10.75
C ALA A 77 10.44 8.16 -9.72
N PRO A 78 11.03 8.98 -8.84
CA PRO A 78 10.28 9.96 -8.07
C PRO A 78 9.42 10.82 -9.00
N GLY A 79 8.13 10.98 -8.71
CA GLY A 79 7.20 11.70 -9.60
C GLY A 79 6.55 10.88 -10.71
N ALA A 80 6.88 9.60 -10.87
CA ALA A 80 6.32 8.73 -11.92
C ALA A 80 4.82 8.36 -11.75
N GLY A 81 4.17 8.77 -10.65
CA GLY A 81 2.73 8.52 -10.45
C GLY A 81 2.40 7.26 -9.63
N LYS A 82 3.38 6.57 -9.06
CA LYS A 82 3.16 5.39 -8.20
C LYS A 82 2.14 5.65 -7.08
N GLY A 83 2.31 6.77 -6.35
CA GLY A 83 1.40 7.16 -5.27
C GLY A 83 0.00 7.55 -5.72
N THR A 84 -0.21 7.85 -7.00
CA THR A 84 -1.53 8.11 -7.59
C THR A 84 -2.25 6.82 -7.97
N GLN A 85 -1.52 5.86 -8.53
CA GLN A 85 -2.09 4.61 -9.00
C GLN A 85 -2.16 3.54 -7.91
N GLY A 86 -1.23 3.56 -6.93
CA GLY A 86 -1.18 2.59 -5.84
C GLY A 86 -2.50 2.44 -5.07
N PRO A 87 -3.13 3.53 -4.57
CA PRO A 87 -4.43 3.44 -3.90
C PRO A 87 -5.52 2.83 -4.79
N ARG A 88 -5.52 3.13 -6.10
CA ARG A 88 -6.47 2.53 -7.05
C ARG A 88 -6.25 1.01 -7.20
N ILE A 89 -4.98 0.55 -7.15
CA ILE A 89 -4.65 -0.88 -7.18
C ILE A 89 -5.10 -1.54 -5.87
N VAL A 90 -4.85 -0.91 -4.72
CA VAL A 90 -5.32 -1.35 -3.40
C VAL A 90 -6.84 -1.54 -3.40
N ASP A 91 -7.59 -0.54 -3.85
CA ASP A 91 -9.07 -0.58 -3.92
C ASP A 91 -9.55 -1.71 -4.85
N LYS A 92 -8.82 -1.98 -5.94
CA LYS A 92 -9.19 -3.03 -6.90
C LYS A 92 -8.88 -4.44 -6.40
N LEU A 93 -7.74 -4.64 -5.76
CA LEU A 93 -7.25 -5.97 -5.37
C LEU A 93 -7.58 -6.33 -3.91
N GLY A 94 -7.82 -5.35 -3.05
CA GLY A 94 -8.06 -5.55 -1.62
C GLY A 94 -6.79 -5.97 -0.86
N ILE A 95 -5.60 -5.61 -1.35
CA ILE A 95 -4.30 -5.90 -0.72
C ILE A 95 -3.61 -4.59 -0.34
N PRO A 96 -2.83 -4.53 0.78
CA PRO A 96 -2.21 -3.31 1.24
C PRO A 96 -1.04 -2.86 0.34
N GLN A 97 -0.81 -1.55 0.28
CA GLN A 97 0.39 -0.95 -0.30
C GLN A 97 1.39 -0.64 0.81
N LEU A 98 2.57 -1.23 0.71
CA LEU A 98 3.68 -1.07 1.63
C LEU A 98 4.67 -0.06 1.06
N SER A 99 4.49 1.22 1.43
CA SER A 99 5.40 2.30 1.02
C SER A 99 6.52 2.42 2.05
N THR A 100 7.73 1.98 1.69
CA THR A 100 8.90 2.11 2.58
C THR A 100 9.19 3.56 2.95
N GLY A 101 8.98 4.49 2.01
CA GLY A 101 9.14 5.91 2.30
C GLY A 101 8.17 6.42 3.35
N ASP A 102 6.92 5.95 3.35
CA ASP A 102 5.92 6.38 4.33
C ASP A 102 6.17 5.71 5.68
N MET A 103 6.53 4.44 5.72
CA MET A 103 6.92 3.73 6.95
C MET A 103 8.13 4.40 7.63
N LEU A 104 9.15 4.77 6.87
CA LEU A 104 10.30 5.50 7.40
C LEU A 104 9.93 6.90 7.90
N ARG A 105 9.07 7.64 7.20
CA ARG A 105 8.55 8.94 7.67
C ARG A 105 7.75 8.80 8.96
N GLU A 106 6.96 7.77 9.08
CA GLU A 106 6.22 7.47 10.30
C GLU A 106 7.17 7.13 11.45
N ALA A 107 8.21 6.32 11.22
CA ALA A 107 9.25 6.02 12.19
C ALA A 107 9.99 7.29 12.66
N VAL A 108 10.28 8.22 11.73
CA VAL A 108 10.84 9.54 12.06
C VAL A 108 9.89 10.36 12.92
N ALA A 109 8.60 10.38 12.58
CA ALA A 109 7.58 11.14 13.33
C ALA A 109 7.36 10.59 14.75
N LYS A 110 7.45 9.27 14.90
CA LYS A 110 7.38 8.58 16.21
C LYS A 110 8.69 8.66 17.01
N GLY A 111 9.77 9.17 16.43
CA GLY A 111 11.07 9.27 17.10
C GLY A 111 11.72 7.93 17.41
N THR A 112 11.41 6.85 16.66
CA THR A 112 12.03 5.55 16.86
C THR A 112 13.51 5.58 16.52
N GLU A 113 14.30 4.62 17.04
CA GLU A 113 15.73 4.52 16.74
C GLU A 113 16.00 4.45 15.24
N VAL A 114 15.21 3.66 14.52
CA VAL A 114 15.25 3.55 13.06
C VAL A 114 14.92 4.89 12.40
N GLY A 115 13.87 5.58 12.86
CA GLY A 115 13.49 6.89 12.35
C GLY A 115 14.59 7.94 12.55
N MET A 116 15.24 7.96 13.69
CA MET A 116 16.33 8.89 13.98
C MET A 116 17.54 8.65 13.06
N LYS A 117 17.90 7.39 12.81
CA LYS A 117 18.97 7.03 11.85
C LYS A 117 18.60 7.39 10.41
N ALA A 118 17.33 7.25 10.02
CA ALA A 118 16.86 7.52 8.66
C ALA A 118 16.69 9.01 8.36
N LYS A 119 16.41 9.86 9.36
CA LYS A 119 15.97 11.25 9.20
C LYS A 119 16.91 12.10 8.32
N ALA A 120 18.20 12.13 8.63
CA ALA A 120 19.17 12.94 7.89
C ALA A 120 19.36 12.45 6.45
N VAL A 121 19.40 11.13 6.26
CA VAL A 121 19.57 10.51 4.94
C VAL A 121 18.36 10.81 4.06
N MET A 122 17.14 10.68 4.59
CA MET A 122 15.91 10.96 3.86
C MET A 122 15.80 12.44 3.47
N ALA A 123 16.13 13.36 4.38
CA ALA A 123 16.10 14.80 4.10
C ALA A 123 17.04 15.20 2.95
N SER A 124 18.19 14.51 2.82
CA SER A 124 19.13 14.72 1.71
C SER A 124 18.78 13.97 0.43
N GLY A 125 17.66 13.22 0.40
CA GLY A 125 17.25 12.40 -0.74
C GLY A 125 18.09 11.12 -0.94
N GLY A 126 18.89 10.72 0.06
CA GLY A 126 19.68 9.50 0.05
C GLY A 126 18.88 8.23 0.32
N LEU A 127 19.53 7.06 0.20
CA LEU A 127 18.96 5.77 0.57
C LEU A 127 19.38 5.40 2.02
N VAL A 128 18.40 4.94 2.79
CA VAL A 128 18.63 4.35 4.12
C VAL A 128 19.31 2.99 3.94
N SER A 129 20.13 2.55 4.91
CA SER A 129 20.86 1.29 4.81
C SER A 129 19.94 0.09 4.54
N ASP A 130 20.43 -0.85 3.74
CA ASP A 130 19.66 -2.02 3.30
C ASP A 130 19.13 -2.84 4.47
N ASP A 131 19.94 -3.06 5.52
CA ASP A 131 19.55 -3.85 6.69
C ASP A 131 18.33 -3.28 7.41
N ILE A 132 18.28 -1.94 7.55
CA ILE A 132 17.14 -1.26 8.18
C ILE A 132 15.88 -1.44 7.34
N VAL A 133 15.98 -1.24 6.04
CA VAL A 133 14.81 -1.31 5.14
C VAL A 133 14.31 -2.75 5.01
N ILE A 134 15.22 -3.72 4.88
CA ILE A 134 14.90 -5.15 4.84
C ILE A 134 14.20 -5.58 6.13
N GLY A 135 14.71 -5.13 7.30
CA GLY A 135 14.09 -5.42 8.60
C GLY A 135 12.65 -4.92 8.67
N ILE A 136 12.41 -3.66 8.31
CA ILE A 136 11.06 -3.08 8.30
C ILE A 136 10.11 -3.87 7.39
N ILE A 137 10.55 -4.23 6.19
CA ILE A 137 9.73 -4.99 5.25
C ILE A 137 9.46 -6.39 5.76
N ARG A 138 10.48 -7.08 6.32
CA ARG A 138 10.32 -8.42 6.90
C ARG A 138 9.22 -8.45 7.97
N ASP A 139 9.23 -7.49 8.87
CA ASP A 139 8.24 -7.41 9.94
C ASP A 139 6.85 -7.11 9.36
N ARG A 140 6.76 -6.14 8.45
CA ARG A 140 5.50 -5.67 7.88
C ARG A 140 4.76 -6.72 7.04
N ILE A 141 5.47 -7.54 6.27
CA ILE A 141 4.84 -8.57 5.42
C ILE A 141 4.27 -9.75 6.21
N GLN A 142 4.58 -9.84 7.52
CA GLN A 142 4.03 -10.85 8.43
C GLN A 142 2.67 -10.44 9.01
N GLU A 143 2.25 -9.17 8.87
CA GLU A 143 1.00 -8.70 9.42
C GLU A 143 -0.22 -9.33 8.70
N ASP A 144 -1.34 -9.42 9.41
CA ASP A 144 -2.53 -10.14 8.96
C ASP A 144 -3.12 -9.60 7.66
N ASP A 145 -3.06 -8.30 7.42
CA ASP A 145 -3.56 -7.66 6.20
C ASP A 145 -2.75 -8.02 4.95
N CYS A 146 -1.52 -8.52 5.14
CA CYS A 146 -0.64 -8.97 4.05
C CYS A 146 -0.88 -10.43 3.64
N LYS A 147 -1.71 -11.20 4.34
CA LYS A 147 -1.95 -12.64 4.05
C LYS A 147 -2.47 -12.91 2.64
N SER A 148 -3.29 -12.02 2.09
CA SER A 148 -3.83 -12.16 0.72
C SER A 148 -2.90 -11.61 -0.36
N GLY A 149 -1.84 -10.93 0.02
CA GLY A 149 -0.89 -10.27 -0.86
C GLY A 149 -0.57 -8.86 -0.41
N PHE A 150 0.34 -8.21 -1.12
CA PHE A 150 0.74 -6.83 -0.87
C PHE A 150 1.39 -6.20 -2.10
N ILE A 151 1.47 -4.88 -2.09
CA ILE A 151 2.14 -4.08 -3.11
C ILE A 151 3.33 -3.39 -2.46
N LEU A 152 4.53 -3.65 -2.92
CA LEU A 152 5.75 -2.95 -2.49
C LEU A 152 5.91 -1.65 -3.29
N ASP A 153 5.99 -0.52 -2.60
CA ASP A 153 6.27 0.78 -3.19
C ASP A 153 7.55 1.39 -2.59
N GLY A 154 8.51 1.64 -3.47
CA GLY A 154 9.81 2.16 -3.08
C GLY A 154 10.73 1.14 -2.41
N PHE A 155 10.47 -0.15 -2.60
CA PHE A 155 11.30 -1.29 -2.24
C PHE A 155 11.11 -2.42 -3.26
N PRO A 156 12.18 -3.14 -3.65
CA PRO A 156 13.58 -2.86 -3.35
C PRO A 156 14.11 -1.63 -4.13
N ARG A 157 15.18 -0.99 -3.62
CA ARG A 157 15.89 0.11 -4.28
C ARG A 157 17.31 -0.22 -4.67
N THR A 158 17.82 -1.34 -4.18
CA THR A 158 19.15 -1.87 -4.49
C THR A 158 19.06 -3.35 -4.86
N LEU A 159 20.03 -3.86 -5.61
CA LEU A 159 20.06 -5.28 -5.96
C LEU A 159 20.22 -6.19 -4.73
N PRO A 160 21.01 -5.85 -3.69
CA PRO A 160 21.01 -6.61 -2.44
C PRO A 160 19.63 -6.70 -1.78
N GLN A 161 18.86 -5.61 -1.75
CA GLN A 161 17.48 -5.62 -1.24
C GLN A 161 16.57 -6.56 -2.06
N ALA A 162 16.71 -6.56 -3.39
CA ALA A 162 15.94 -7.44 -4.27
C ALA A 162 16.22 -8.92 -3.96
N LYS A 163 17.50 -9.29 -3.85
CA LYS A 163 17.91 -10.66 -3.51
C LYS A 163 17.44 -11.08 -2.12
N ALA A 164 17.50 -10.16 -1.13
CA ALA A 164 17.00 -10.44 0.21
C ALA A 164 15.48 -10.65 0.22
N LEU A 165 14.72 -9.87 -0.57
CA LEU A 165 13.28 -10.07 -0.75
C LEU A 165 12.99 -11.44 -1.36
N ASP A 166 13.66 -11.78 -2.46
CA ASP A 166 13.46 -13.06 -3.14
C ASP A 166 13.74 -14.23 -2.20
N GLN A 167 14.81 -14.15 -1.37
CA GLN A 167 15.10 -15.19 -0.38
C GLN A 167 14.01 -15.29 0.69
N MET A 168 13.56 -14.16 1.25
CA MET A 168 12.48 -14.14 2.25
C MET A 168 11.17 -14.76 1.71
N LEU A 169 10.86 -14.52 0.44
CA LEU A 169 9.68 -15.08 -0.20
C LEU A 169 9.87 -16.57 -0.49
N ALA A 170 11.04 -16.95 -1.02
CA ALA A 170 11.35 -18.34 -1.34
C ALA A 170 11.34 -19.25 -0.11
N ASP A 171 11.74 -18.76 1.06
CA ASP A 171 11.68 -19.49 2.33
C ASP A 171 10.24 -19.89 2.70
N ASN A 172 9.24 -19.20 2.15
CA ASN A 172 7.81 -19.50 2.31
C ASN A 172 7.19 -20.13 1.05
N GLY A 173 8.01 -20.51 0.05
CA GLY A 173 7.51 -21.05 -1.23
C GLY A 173 6.80 -20.00 -2.09
N GLU A 174 7.06 -18.72 -1.87
CA GLU A 174 6.45 -17.57 -2.55
C GLU A 174 7.46 -16.89 -3.48
N ALA A 175 6.95 -16.09 -4.42
CA ALA A 175 7.75 -15.26 -5.30
C ALA A 175 7.00 -13.99 -5.70
N VAL A 176 7.73 -12.99 -6.17
CA VAL A 176 7.12 -11.80 -6.78
C VAL A 176 6.33 -12.20 -8.01
N SER A 177 5.06 -11.84 -8.06
CA SER A 177 4.15 -12.22 -9.16
C SER A 177 4.06 -11.18 -10.27
N LEU A 178 4.29 -9.91 -9.97
CA LEU A 178 4.16 -8.81 -10.93
C LEU A 178 5.01 -7.60 -10.53
N VAL A 179 5.73 -7.05 -11.48
CA VAL A 179 6.48 -5.80 -11.37
C VAL A 179 5.92 -4.80 -12.36
N MET A 180 5.32 -3.72 -11.89
CA MET A 180 4.85 -2.61 -12.72
C MET A 180 5.90 -1.51 -12.77
N ALA A 181 6.53 -1.31 -13.92
CA ALA A 181 7.55 -0.30 -14.14
C ALA A 181 6.92 0.93 -14.82
N PHE A 182 6.74 2.01 -14.06
CA PHE A 182 6.22 3.28 -14.57
C PHE A 182 7.36 4.07 -15.22
N ASP A 183 7.27 4.23 -16.52
CA ASP A 183 8.22 5.03 -17.32
C ASP A 183 7.67 6.44 -17.54
N VAL A 184 8.51 7.46 -17.33
CA VAL A 184 8.14 8.87 -17.47
C VAL A 184 9.35 9.66 -17.97
N ASN A 185 9.12 10.55 -18.92
CA ASN A 185 10.15 11.47 -19.38
C ASN A 185 10.73 12.27 -18.19
N PRO A 186 12.06 12.25 -17.97
CA PRO A 186 12.71 12.96 -16.87
C PRO A 186 12.36 14.46 -16.82
N GLU A 187 12.10 15.10 -17.94
CA GLU A 187 11.82 16.55 -18.04
C GLU A 187 10.57 16.98 -17.25
N VAL A 188 9.59 16.09 -17.11
CA VAL A 188 8.35 16.41 -16.38
C VAL A 188 8.39 16.03 -14.91
N LEU A 189 9.43 15.32 -14.46
CA LEU A 189 9.52 14.82 -13.09
C LEU A 189 9.73 15.92 -12.06
N GLU A 190 10.49 16.97 -12.43
CA GLU A 190 10.72 18.11 -11.53
C GLU A 190 9.40 18.87 -11.28
N GLU A 191 8.65 19.20 -12.35
CA GLU A 191 7.35 19.82 -12.22
C GLU A 191 6.41 18.97 -11.35
N ARG A 192 6.39 17.64 -11.58
CA ARG A 192 5.54 16.72 -10.82
C ARG A 192 5.91 16.62 -9.34
N ILE A 193 7.18 16.70 -9.00
CA ILE A 193 7.62 16.63 -7.60
C ILE A 193 7.42 17.96 -6.89
N CYS A 194 7.87 19.07 -7.48
CA CYS A 194 7.76 20.39 -6.85
C CYS A 194 6.31 20.87 -6.73
N GLY A 195 5.43 20.42 -7.62
CA GLY A 195 3.99 20.75 -7.58
C GLY A 195 3.14 19.80 -6.72
N ARG A 196 3.74 18.80 -6.05
CA ARG A 196 3.02 17.80 -5.28
C ARG A 196 2.60 18.32 -3.90
N TRP A 197 1.37 17.98 -3.51
CA TRP A 197 0.82 18.17 -2.18
C TRP A 197 0.22 16.85 -1.70
N ILE A 198 0.30 16.58 -0.40
CA ILE A 198 -0.20 15.34 0.18
C ILE A 198 -1.03 15.60 1.42
N ASP A 199 -2.05 14.78 1.63
CA ASP A 199 -2.70 14.62 2.91
C ASP A 199 -1.86 13.67 3.79
N LYS A 200 -1.44 14.16 4.96
CA LYS A 200 -0.57 13.41 5.86
C LYS A 200 -1.24 12.16 6.43
N ALA A 201 -2.54 12.22 6.67
CA ALA A 201 -3.27 11.13 7.33
C ALA A 201 -3.57 9.97 6.36
N SER A 202 -4.05 10.28 5.15
CA SER A 202 -4.43 9.26 4.17
C SER A 202 -3.36 8.93 3.12
N GLY A 203 -2.31 9.77 3.03
CA GLY A 203 -1.32 9.67 1.95
C GLY A 203 -1.84 10.07 0.57
N ARG A 204 -3.09 10.58 0.45
CA ARG A 204 -3.61 11.07 -0.83
C ARG A 204 -2.74 12.16 -1.39
N SER A 205 -2.47 12.05 -2.69
CA SER A 205 -1.59 12.96 -3.41
C SER A 205 -2.38 13.84 -4.36
N TYR A 206 -2.10 15.13 -4.30
CA TYR A 206 -2.61 16.18 -5.18
C TYR A 206 -1.47 16.82 -5.95
N HIS A 207 -1.80 17.54 -7.01
CA HIS A 207 -0.81 18.29 -7.78
C HIS A 207 -1.42 19.59 -8.30
N VAL A 208 -0.70 20.68 -8.14
CA VAL A 208 -1.18 22.02 -8.51
C VAL A 208 -1.65 22.15 -9.96
N LYS A 209 -1.10 21.35 -10.88
CA LYS A 209 -1.45 21.36 -12.32
C LYS A 209 -2.24 20.14 -12.77
N TYR A 210 -1.85 18.94 -12.35
CA TYR A 210 -2.38 17.69 -12.90
C TYR A 210 -3.57 17.12 -12.12
N ALA A 211 -3.68 17.43 -10.82
CA ALA A 211 -4.75 16.98 -9.94
C ALA A 211 -4.94 17.98 -8.79
N PRO A 212 -5.39 19.21 -9.07
CA PRO A 212 -5.55 20.23 -8.02
C PRO A 212 -6.68 19.83 -7.05
N PRO A 213 -6.53 20.10 -5.74
CA PRO A 213 -7.64 19.95 -4.82
C PRO A 213 -8.73 21.00 -5.15
N LYS A 214 -9.99 20.65 -4.93
CA LYS A 214 -11.14 21.51 -5.22
C LYS A 214 -11.08 22.86 -4.48
N SER A 215 -10.43 22.88 -3.34
CA SER A 215 -10.27 24.06 -2.48
C SER A 215 -9.17 25.01 -2.96
N MET A 216 -8.30 24.61 -3.90
CA MET A 216 -7.14 25.37 -4.32
C MET A 216 -7.52 26.76 -4.83
N LYS A 217 -6.84 27.79 -4.32
CA LYS A 217 -6.89 29.18 -4.81
C LYS A 217 -5.49 29.60 -5.22
N LEU A 218 -5.40 30.40 -6.25
CA LEU A 218 -4.15 30.99 -6.70
C LEU A 218 -3.99 32.38 -6.10
N GLY A 219 -2.80 32.71 -5.66
CA GLY A 219 -2.41 34.03 -5.21
C GLY A 219 -2.15 34.99 -6.41
N PRO A 220 -1.85 36.26 -6.12
CA PRO A 220 -1.51 37.25 -7.14
C PRO A 220 -0.26 36.88 -7.98
N ASP A 221 0.61 36.04 -7.41
CA ASP A 221 1.84 35.52 -8.05
C ASP A 221 1.59 34.26 -8.91
N GLY A 222 0.34 33.84 -9.05
CA GLY A 222 -0.06 32.62 -9.75
C GLY A 222 0.29 31.31 -9.01
N LYS A 223 0.80 31.39 -7.78
CA LYS A 223 1.10 30.19 -6.97
C LYS A 223 -0.08 29.82 -6.09
N PRO A 224 -0.21 28.54 -5.72
CA PRO A 224 -1.26 28.11 -4.82
C PRO A 224 -1.10 28.76 -3.43
N VAL A 225 -2.21 29.25 -2.90
CA VAL A 225 -2.28 29.78 -1.52
C VAL A 225 -2.25 28.59 -0.56
N PRO A 226 -1.21 28.40 0.29
CA PRO A 226 -1.07 27.21 1.13
C PRO A 226 -2.29 26.94 2.02
N ALA A 227 -2.90 27.96 2.59
CA ALA A 227 -4.09 27.83 3.43
C ALA A 227 -5.33 27.31 2.69
N SER A 228 -5.36 27.39 1.36
CA SER A 228 -6.43 26.85 0.53
C SER A 228 -6.20 25.40 0.11
N MET A 229 -5.01 24.87 0.29
CA MET A 229 -4.66 23.50 -0.10
C MET A 229 -5.19 22.52 0.94
N LYS A 230 -6.36 21.95 0.67
CA LYS A 230 -7.07 21.03 1.58
C LYS A 230 -7.44 19.75 0.87
N ASP A 231 -7.43 18.64 1.63
CA ASP A 231 -7.88 17.34 1.14
C ASP A 231 -9.37 17.36 0.78
N ASP A 232 -9.71 16.84 -0.40
CA ASP A 232 -11.08 16.87 -0.94
C ASP A 232 -12.07 15.97 -0.16
N VAL A 233 -11.56 15.06 0.67
CA VAL A 233 -12.36 14.07 1.41
C VAL A 233 -12.49 14.45 2.87
N THR A 234 -11.38 14.80 3.52
CA THR A 234 -11.35 15.11 4.96
C THR A 234 -11.43 16.59 5.25
N GLY A 235 -11.03 17.44 4.30
CA GLY A 235 -10.89 18.89 4.52
C GLY A 235 -9.61 19.29 5.26
N ASP A 236 -8.75 18.33 5.59
CA ASP A 236 -7.49 18.57 6.28
C ASP A 236 -6.50 19.36 5.42
N ALA A 237 -5.60 20.09 6.06
CA ALA A 237 -4.57 20.85 5.36
C ALA A 237 -3.56 19.90 4.67
N LEU A 238 -3.34 20.14 3.38
CA LEU A 238 -2.31 19.45 2.62
C LEU A 238 -0.93 20.03 2.95
N MET A 239 0.10 19.19 2.79
CA MET A 239 1.48 19.59 3.00
C MET A 239 2.39 19.16 1.82
N GLN A 240 3.48 19.87 1.62
CA GLN A 240 4.57 19.41 0.78
C GLN A 240 5.58 18.63 1.61
N ARG A 241 6.17 17.59 1.01
CA ARG A 241 7.23 16.83 1.69
C ARG A 241 8.52 17.67 1.72
N PRO A 242 9.32 17.59 2.80
CA PRO A 242 10.60 18.31 2.88
C PRO A 242 11.60 17.93 1.77
N ASP A 243 11.47 16.73 1.20
CA ASP A 243 12.30 16.20 0.13
C ASP A 243 11.71 16.42 -1.29
N ASP A 244 10.64 17.21 -1.41
CA ASP A 244 10.05 17.59 -2.70
C ASP A 244 10.66 18.89 -3.27
N THR A 245 11.99 18.93 -3.33
CA THR A 245 12.77 20.02 -3.90
C THR A 245 13.56 19.56 -5.13
N ALA A 246 13.94 20.49 -5.99
CA ALA A 246 14.70 20.18 -7.21
C ALA A 246 16.06 19.53 -6.89
N GLU A 247 16.75 19.99 -5.83
CA GLU A 247 18.05 19.46 -5.42
C GLU A 247 17.93 18.02 -4.88
N ALA A 248 16.94 17.78 -4.01
CA ALA A 248 16.69 16.43 -3.50
C ALA A 248 16.23 15.48 -4.62
N LEU A 249 15.42 15.98 -5.58
CA LEU A 249 14.99 15.20 -6.74
C LEU A 249 16.17 14.76 -7.58
N LYS A 250 17.13 15.65 -7.90
CA LYS A 250 18.31 15.30 -8.70
C LYS A 250 19.05 14.12 -8.08
N LYS A 251 19.34 14.19 -6.78
CA LYS A 251 20.00 13.08 -6.05
C LYS A 251 19.18 11.80 -6.07
N ARG A 252 17.86 11.90 -5.92
CA ARG A 252 16.94 10.75 -5.98
C ARG A 252 16.89 10.12 -7.38
N LEU A 253 16.95 10.92 -8.45
CA LEU A 253 17.00 10.42 -9.83
C LEU A 253 18.32 9.73 -10.12
N ASP A 254 19.44 10.26 -9.65
CA ASP A 254 20.75 9.62 -9.77
C ASP A 254 20.76 8.25 -9.04
N GLY A 255 20.24 8.21 -7.82
CA GLY A 255 20.07 6.95 -7.07
C GLY A 255 19.15 5.96 -7.78
N TYR A 256 18.03 6.43 -8.30
CA TYR A 256 17.09 5.59 -9.06
C TYR A 256 17.76 5.00 -10.30
N LYS A 257 18.43 5.83 -11.11
CA LYS A 257 19.09 5.38 -12.34
C LYS A 257 20.21 4.39 -12.07
N ASN A 258 21.05 4.66 -11.08
CA ASN A 258 22.27 3.88 -10.85
C ASN A 258 22.07 2.64 -9.98
N GLN A 259 21.08 2.64 -9.08
CA GLN A 259 20.89 1.57 -8.09
C GLN A 259 19.56 0.82 -8.25
N THR A 260 18.49 1.53 -8.67
CA THR A 260 17.15 0.95 -8.70
C THR A 260 16.77 0.39 -10.07
N MET A 261 17.11 1.07 -11.17
CA MET A 261 16.84 0.54 -12.52
C MET A 261 17.46 -0.83 -12.78
N PRO A 262 18.70 -1.15 -12.33
CA PRO A 262 19.28 -2.48 -12.53
C PRO A 262 18.47 -3.63 -11.91
N ILE A 263 17.58 -3.34 -10.96
CA ILE A 263 16.68 -4.34 -10.36
C ILE A 263 15.68 -4.87 -11.41
N LEU A 264 15.23 -4.02 -12.33
CA LEU A 264 14.34 -4.47 -13.40
C LEU A 264 14.99 -5.55 -14.28
N ASP A 265 16.31 -5.46 -14.49
CA ASP A 265 17.05 -6.48 -15.24
C ASP A 265 17.12 -7.81 -14.48
N HIS A 266 17.09 -7.78 -13.14
CA HIS A 266 16.99 -8.97 -12.30
C HIS A 266 15.63 -9.70 -12.46
N TYR A 267 14.53 -8.94 -12.64
CA TYR A 267 13.18 -9.52 -12.76
C TYR A 267 12.73 -9.75 -14.21
N ARG A 268 13.32 -9.10 -15.21
CA ARG A 268 12.94 -9.28 -16.64
C ARG A 268 13.01 -10.71 -17.13
N PRO A 269 14.04 -11.53 -16.80
CA PRO A 269 14.10 -12.93 -17.24
C PRO A 269 12.93 -13.79 -16.75
N GLN A 270 12.28 -13.37 -15.66
CA GLN A 270 11.11 -14.07 -15.09
C GLN A 270 9.80 -13.75 -15.85
N GLY A 271 9.80 -12.79 -16.79
CA GLY A 271 8.62 -12.39 -17.57
C GLY A 271 7.55 -11.60 -16.79
N ILE A 272 7.83 -11.25 -15.53
CA ILE A 272 6.88 -10.59 -14.63
C ILE A 272 6.92 -9.06 -14.70
N VAL A 273 7.87 -8.45 -15.40
CA VAL A 273 7.98 -6.99 -15.55
C VAL A 273 7.00 -6.51 -16.63
N LYS A 274 6.16 -5.56 -16.27
CA LYS A 274 5.22 -4.88 -17.17
C LYS A 274 5.49 -3.39 -17.15
N ASN A 275 5.83 -2.83 -18.30
CA ASN A 275 6.01 -1.39 -18.45
C ASN A 275 4.65 -0.69 -18.52
N ILE A 276 4.56 0.50 -17.92
CA ILE A 276 3.40 1.40 -17.88
C ILE A 276 3.86 2.78 -18.33
N ASP A 277 3.19 3.38 -19.30
CA ASP A 277 3.44 4.77 -19.68
C ASP A 277 2.90 5.73 -18.60
N GLY A 278 3.75 6.06 -17.63
CA GLY A 278 3.43 7.03 -16.58
C GLY A 278 3.38 8.49 -17.05
N GLY A 279 3.74 8.77 -18.31
CA GLY A 279 3.64 10.09 -18.94
C GLY A 279 2.23 10.45 -19.38
N ALA A 280 1.39 9.46 -19.65
CA ALA A 280 0.02 9.61 -20.09
C ALA A 280 -0.90 10.28 -19.04
N PRO A 281 -2.09 10.75 -19.41
CA PRO A 281 -3.12 11.22 -18.48
C PRO A 281 -3.49 10.16 -17.44
N ILE A 282 -3.80 10.58 -16.21
CA ILE A 282 -4.01 9.71 -15.04
C ILE A 282 -4.95 8.53 -15.31
N ASP A 283 -6.05 8.76 -16.04
CA ASP A 283 -7.04 7.71 -16.31
C ASP A 283 -6.60 6.76 -17.44
N GLN A 284 -5.78 7.22 -18.38
CA GLN A 284 -5.16 6.34 -19.38
C GLN A 284 -4.11 5.44 -18.73
N VAL A 285 -3.26 6.00 -17.84
CA VAL A 285 -2.34 5.19 -17.02
C VAL A 285 -3.12 4.14 -16.22
N TRP A 286 -4.26 4.53 -15.64
CA TRP A 286 -5.10 3.58 -14.90
C TRP A 286 -5.66 2.47 -15.78
N ALA A 287 -6.13 2.80 -16.97
CA ALA A 287 -6.62 1.79 -17.93
C ALA A 287 -5.51 0.79 -18.30
N GLU A 288 -4.29 1.28 -18.54
CA GLU A 288 -3.14 0.42 -18.80
C GLU A 288 -2.78 -0.46 -17.60
N VAL A 289 -2.72 0.12 -16.39
CA VAL A 289 -2.53 -0.64 -15.14
C VAL A 289 -3.56 -1.75 -15.02
N GLN A 290 -4.85 -1.46 -15.25
CA GLN A 290 -5.91 -2.46 -15.19
C GLN A 290 -5.73 -3.59 -16.22
N ALA A 291 -5.30 -3.25 -17.43
CA ALA A 291 -5.03 -4.24 -18.48
C ALA A 291 -3.88 -5.18 -18.08
N LYS A 292 -2.83 -4.66 -17.40
CA LYS A 292 -1.68 -5.46 -16.94
C LYS A 292 -1.98 -6.26 -15.66
N LEU A 293 -2.91 -5.81 -14.81
CA LEU A 293 -3.37 -6.58 -13.65
C LEU A 293 -4.11 -7.86 -14.04
N GLY A 294 -4.58 -7.94 -15.28
CA GLY A 294 -5.42 -9.04 -15.74
C GLY A 294 -6.86 -8.93 -15.27
N LYS A 295 -7.74 -9.67 -15.90
CA LYS A 295 -9.11 -9.86 -15.40
C LYS A 295 -9.02 -10.61 -14.07
N LYS A 296 -9.85 -10.23 -13.06
CA LYS A 296 -10.12 -11.12 -11.93
C LYS A 296 -10.50 -12.48 -12.54
N MET A 297 -9.63 -13.46 -12.39
CA MET A 297 -10.05 -14.84 -12.61
C MET A 297 -10.95 -15.24 -11.45
#